data_524f4f8d93f6f64bf69965cff11a330e
#
_entry.id   524f4f8d93f6f64bf69965cff11a330e
#
_cell.length_a   1.000
_cell.length_b   1.000
_cell.length_c   1.000
_cell.angle_alpha   90.00
_cell.angle_beta   90.00
_cell.angle_gamma   90.00
#
_symmetry.space_group_name_H-M   'P 1'
#
loop_
_entity.id
_entity.type
_entity.pdbx_description
1 polymer ?
#
loop_
_entity_poly.entity_id
_entity_poly.type
_entity_poly.pdbx_seq_one_letter_code
_entity_poly.pdbx_strand_id
1 'polypeptide(L)'
;MTDKEKQEWADLQKELAETQAELEKLLEESEEMDKEFSEAFEQIMAAETVNDDDNWIMGINPNPPSGEAVSGEQYRLPDDYPLPREILQQHFPRTANQCNFSGGWGYDADHATIVKEFDPEINPDEKFDGVSLEYAFIDKRIREELIFSRPEGERFEEFDSCTIEQRLMDIEGVPHDYILVEVTAYPEQEWNELKADWESHDCYKDDPEGREANLARKEACKITYQAEYYFNISDFF
;
A
#
# COMPACT_ATOMS: atom_id res chain seq x y z
N MET A 1 -5.14 -30.88 -45.90
CA MET A 1 -4.34 -31.02 -44.68
C MET A 1 -3.41 -32.20 -44.86
N THR A 2 -2.13 -31.93 -44.85
CA THR A 2 -1.10 -32.98 -45.00
C THR A 2 -0.95 -33.75 -43.68
N ASP A 3 -0.34 -34.93 -43.70
CA ASP A 3 -0.14 -35.72 -42.49
C ASP A 3 0.76 -35.00 -41.48
N LYS A 4 1.67 -34.14 -41.95
CA LYS A 4 2.49 -33.26 -41.09
C LYS A 4 1.65 -32.22 -40.36
N GLU A 5 0.73 -31.57 -41.05
CA GLU A 5 -0.20 -30.57 -40.43
C GLU A 5 -1.12 -31.21 -39.40
N LYS A 6 -1.54 -32.47 -39.60
CA LYS A 6 -2.34 -33.20 -38.60
C LYS A 6 -1.55 -33.51 -37.34
N GLN A 7 -0.27 -33.84 -37.49
CA GLN A 7 0.60 -34.11 -36.34
C GLN A 7 0.86 -32.83 -35.55
N GLU A 8 1.18 -31.73 -36.22
CA GLU A 8 1.39 -30.43 -35.57
C GLU A 8 0.13 -29.95 -34.80
N TRP A 9 -1.07 -30.19 -35.36
CA TRP A 9 -2.33 -29.92 -34.68
C TRP A 9 -2.55 -30.79 -33.43
N ALA A 10 -2.21 -32.07 -33.49
CA ALA A 10 -2.34 -32.99 -32.38
C ALA A 10 -1.38 -32.61 -31.23
N ASP A 11 -0.15 -32.20 -31.57
CA ASP A 11 0.84 -31.77 -30.62
C ASP A 11 0.43 -30.45 -29.91
N LEU A 12 -0.10 -29.48 -30.68
CA LEU A 12 -0.66 -28.22 -30.12
C LEU A 12 -1.87 -28.46 -29.20
N GLN A 13 -2.77 -29.39 -29.58
CA GLN A 13 -3.91 -29.73 -28.73
C GLN A 13 -3.46 -30.37 -27.41
N LYS A 14 -2.40 -31.18 -27.44
CA LYS A 14 -1.84 -31.78 -26.23
C LYS A 14 -1.21 -30.71 -25.31
N GLU A 15 -0.42 -29.80 -25.87
CA GLU A 15 0.20 -28.71 -25.14
C GLU A 15 -0.85 -27.78 -24.49
N LEU A 16 -1.93 -27.48 -25.22
CA LEU A 16 -3.05 -26.70 -24.70
C LEU A 16 -3.74 -27.39 -23.51
N ALA A 17 -3.96 -28.72 -23.63
CA ALA A 17 -4.58 -29.48 -22.56
C ALA A 17 -3.69 -29.57 -21.30
N GLU A 18 -2.37 -29.69 -21.48
CA GLU A 18 -1.40 -29.64 -20.37
C GLU A 18 -1.39 -28.28 -19.69
N THR A 19 -1.39 -27.19 -20.47
CA THR A 19 -1.45 -25.82 -19.94
C THR A 19 -2.78 -25.53 -19.19
N GLN A 20 -3.90 -26.05 -19.70
CA GLN A 20 -5.20 -25.92 -19.04
C GLN A 20 -5.23 -26.65 -17.69
N ALA A 21 -4.68 -27.86 -17.62
CA ALA A 21 -4.62 -28.64 -16.40
C ALA A 21 -3.71 -27.96 -15.35
N GLU A 22 -2.63 -27.34 -15.78
CA GLU A 22 -1.73 -26.57 -14.90
C GLU A 22 -2.41 -25.32 -14.37
N LEU A 23 -3.20 -24.63 -15.19
CA LEU A 23 -3.98 -23.46 -14.79
C LEU A 23 -5.08 -23.83 -13.78
N GLU A 24 -5.80 -24.94 -14.02
CA GLU A 24 -6.82 -25.44 -13.06
C GLU A 24 -6.19 -25.75 -11.70
N LYS A 25 -5.01 -26.37 -11.68
CA LYS A 25 -4.29 -26.66 -10.44
C LYS A 25 -3.89 -25.37 -9.69
N LEU A 26 -3.39 -24.36 -10.40
CA LEU A 26 -3.04 -23.07 -9.80
C LEU A 26 -4.27 -22.34 -9.23
N LEU A 27 -5.42 -22.47 -9.87
CA LEU A 27 -6.68 -21.93 -9.36
C LEU A 27 -7.13 -22.63 -8.07
N GLU A 28 -7.05 -23.97 -8.04
CA GLU A 28 -7.37 -24.74 -6.84
C GLU A 28 -6.42 -24.38 -5.66
N GLU A 29 -5.11 -24.24 -5.92
CA GLU A 29 -4.13 -23.82 -4.92
C GLU A 29 -4.40 -22.38 -4.41
N SER A 30 -4.87 -21.48 -5.28
CA SER A 30 -5.26 -20.12 -4.91
C SER A 30 -6.52 -20.10 -4.04
N GLU A 31 -7.54 -20.89 -4.38
CA GLU A 31 -8.77 -21.00 -3.58
C GLU A 31 -8.51 -21.63 -2.19
N GLU A 32 -7.58 -22.59 -2.13
CA GLU A 32 -7.19 -23.21 -0.85
C GLU A 32 -6.44 -22.20 0.05
N MET A 33 -5.54 -21.38 -0.54
CA MET A 33 -4.83 -20.30 0.16
C MET A 33 -5.79 -19.22 0.68
N ASP A 34 -6.76 -18.80 -0.13
CA ASP A 34 -7.77 -17.80 0.26
C ASP A 34 -8.63 -18.31 1.43
N LYS A 35 -8.94 -19.60 1.42
CA LYS A 35 -9.68 -20.24 2.50
C LYS A 35 -8.86 -20.32 3.80
N GLU A 36 -7.59 -20.74 3.71
CA GLU A 36 -6.69 -20.78 4.87
C GLU A 36 -6.48 -19.39 5.46
N PHE A 37 -6.34 -18.36 4.60
CA PHE A 37 -6.24 -16.96 5.03
C PHE A 37 -7.51 -16.49 5.73
N SER A 38 -8.68 -16.80 5.18
CA SER A 38 -9.98 -16.46 5.80
C SER A 38 -10.16 -17.14 7.16
N GLU A 39 -9.82 -18.44 7.26
CA GLU A 39 -9.91 -19.19 8.53
C GLU A 39 -8.91 -18.65 9.57
N ALA A 40 -7.69 -18.28 9.17
CA ALA A 40 -6.71 -17.65 10.04
C ALA A 40 -7.17 -16.26 10.51
N PHE A 41 -7.75 -15.48 9.62
CA PHE A 41 -8.31 -14.17 9.93
C PHE A 41 -9.49 -14.27 10.90
N GLU A 42 -10.42 -15.20 10.69
CA GLU A 42 -11.53 -15.46 11.62
C GLU A 42 -11.01 -15.92 13.00
N GLN A 43 -9.96 -16.73 13.06
CA GLN A 43 -9.34 -17.13 14.32
C GLN A 43 -8.68 -15.97 15.07
N ILE A 44 -8.01 -15.06 14.35
CA ILE A 44 -7.45 -13.83 14.92
C ILE A 44 -8.56 -12.95 15.46
N MET A 45 -9.61 -12.71 14.67
CA MET A 45 -10.76 -11.91 15.09
C MET A 45 -11.52 -12.53 16.26
N ALA A 46 -11.65 -13.87 16.32
CA ALA A 46 -12.28 -14.57 17.42
C ALA A 46 -11.44 -14.57 18.72
N ALA A 47 -10.11 -14.52 18.61
CA ALA A 47 -9.20 -14.41 19.75
C ALA A 47 -9.18 -13.00 20.36
N GLU A 48 -9.49 -11.98 19.58
CA GLU A 48 -9.54 -10.58 20.04
C GLU A 48 -10.86 -10.19 20.72
N THR A 49 -11.93 -11.03 20.64
CA THR A 49 -13.24 -10.73 21.26
C THR A 49 -13.31 -10.90 22.77
N VAL A 50 -12.18 -10.97 23.48
CA VAL A 50 -12.15 -11.19 24.94
C VAL A 50 -11.80 -9.92 25.75
N ASN A 51 -11.76 -8.73 25.13
CA ASN A 51 -11.68 -7.49 25.90
C ASN A 51 -12.77 -6.50 25.47
N ASP A 52 -13.70 -6.26 26.38
CA ASP A 52 -14.96 -5.51 26.22
C ASP A 52 -14.76 -3.97 26.11
N ASP A 53 -13.57 -3.47 25.76
CA ASP A 53 -13.28 -2.04 25.65
C ASP A 53 -12.81 -1.59 24.24
N ASP A 54 -12.78 -2.47 23.24
CA ASP A 54 -12.22 -2.15 21.93
C ASP A 54 -13.30 -1.81 20.90
N ASN A 55 -13.56 -0.54 20.76
CA ASN A 55 -14.41 0.03 19.71
C ASN A 55 -13.59 0.14 18.41
N TRP A 56 -13.31 -1.00 17.77
CA TRP A 56 -12.66 -1.05 16.45
C TRP A 56 -13.66 -0.72 15.35
N ILE A 57 -13.90 0.56 15.16
CA ILE A 57 -14.55 1.06 13.94
C ILE A 57 -13.46 1.64 13.06
N MET A 58 -13.15 0.95 11.96
CA MET A 58 -12.31 1.38 10.85
C MET A 58 -10.81 1.63 11.14
N GLY A 59 -10.05 0.58 11.52
CA GLY A 59 -8.58 0.65 11.43
C GLY A 59 -7.87 1.70 12.29
N ILE A 60 -8.58 2.37 13.18
CA ILE A 60 -8.00 3.32 14.12
C ILE A 60 -7.44 2.52 15.29
N ASN A 61 -6.13 2.44 15.42
CA ASN A 61 -5.48 1.91 16.62
C ASN A 61 -5.78 2.83 17.80
N PRO A 62 -6.59 2.43 18.81
CA PRO A 62 -6.92 3.28 19.95
C PRO A 62 -5.74 3.54 20.89
N ASN A 63 -4.64 2.81 20.73
CA ASN A 63 -3.38 3.04 21.41
C ASN A 63 -2.30 3.27 20.34
N PRO A 64 -2.10 4.51 19.89
CA PRO A 64 -0.89 4.83 19.14
C PRO A 64 0.29 4.39 20.03
N PRO A 65 1.31 3.73 19.46
CA PRO A 65 2.46 3.35 20.25
C PRO A 65 2.92 4.60 21.00
N SER A 66 2.93 4.52 22.34
CA SER A 66 3.48 5.56 23.21
C SER A 66 4.99 5.60 23.02
N GLY A 67 5.42 5.79 21.80
CA GLY A 67 6.78 5.91 21.35
C GLY A 67 7.22 7.36 21.46
N GLU A 68 8.41 7.52 21.93
CA GLU A 68 9.14 8.77 22.01
C GLU A 68 8.98 9.59 20.73
N ALA A 69 8.85 10.89 20.92
CA ALA A 69 8.59 11.88 19.91
C ALA A 69 9.32 11.58 18.58
N VAL A 70 8.54 11.38 17.56
CA VAL A 70 8.94 11.35 16.17
C VAL A 70 9.93 12.48 15.90
N SER A 71 11.17 12.15 15.65
CA SER A 71 12.24 13.11 15.39
C SER A 71 12.46 13.28 13.89
N GLY A 72 11.41 13.35 13.08
CA GLY A 72 11.54 13.49 11.64
C GLY A 72 10.69 14.64 11.10
N GLU A 73 11.31 15.56 10.34
CA GLU A 73 10.57 16.41 9.42
C GLU A 73 9.87 15.52 8.40
N GLN A 74 8.61 15.83 8.08
CA GLN A 74 7.90 15.19 7.00
C GLN A 74 8.72 15.35 5.71
N TYR A 75 8.94 14.25 5.01
CA TYR A 75 9.53 14.29 3.67
C TYR A 75 8.47 14.82 2.70
N ARG A 76 8.73 15.96 2.08
CA ARG A 76 7.81 16.59 1.13
C ARG A 76 8.40 16.55 -0.28
N LEU A 77 7.51 16.45 -1.26
CA LEU A 77 7.88 16.65 -2.65
C LEU A 77 8.34 18.10 -2.88
N PRO A 78 9.27 18.36 -3.81
CA PRO A 78 9.63 19.72 -4.22
C PRO A 78 8.40 20.54 -4.66
N ASP A 79 8.42 21.84 -4.44
CA ASP A 79 7.30 22.75 -4.81
C ASP A 79 6.99 22.74 -6.31
N ASP A 80 7.97 22.43 -7.15
CA ASP A 80 7.83 22.32 -8.60
C ASP A 80 7.58 20.88 -9.08
N TYR A 81 7.31 19.96 -8.16
CA TYR A 81 7.00 18.57 -8.52
C TYR A 81 5.68 18.51 -9.29
N PRO A 82 5.57 17.65 -10.32
CA PRO A 82 4.35 17.54 -11.11
C PRO A 82 3.12 17.22 -10.27
N LEU A 83 1.94 17.59 -10.75
CA LEU A 83 0.67 17.35 -10.05
C LEU A 83 0.37 15.85 -9.93
N PRO A 84 -0.42 15.45 -8.90
CA PRO A 84 -0.73 14.05 -8.64
C PRO A 84 -1.24 13.29 -9.85
N ARG A 85 -2.12 13.89 -10.65
CA ARG A 85 -2.69 13.25 -11.83
C ARG A 85 -1.64 12.79 -12.86
N GLU A 86 -0.63 13.61 -13.11
CA GLU A 86 0.42 13.33 -14.09
C GLU A 86 1.31 12.18 -13.61
N ILE A 87 1.72 12.24 -12.35
CA ILE A 87 2.60 11.25 -11.73
C ILE A 87 1.88 9.92 -11.52
N LEU A 88 0.64 9.93 -11.02
CA LEU A 88 -0.12 8.70 -10.84
C LEU A 88 -0.35 7.98 -12.17
N GLN A 89 -0.60 8.71 -13.25
CA GLN A 89 -0.71 8.09 -14.57
C GLN A 89 0.60 7.46 -15.05
N GLN A 90 1.73 8.05 -14.67
CA GLN A 90 3.06 7.57 -15.06
C GLN A 90 3.53 6.38 -14.22
N HIS A 91 3.44 6.48 -12.90
CA HIS A 91 4.02 5.50 -11.97
C HIS A 91 3.00 4.46 -11.49
N PHE A 92 1.73 4.82 -11.40
CA PHE A 92 0.65 3.99 -10.83
C PHE A 92 -0.60 3.98 -11.72
N PRO A 93 -0.49 3.56 -12.99
CA PRO A 93 -1.60 3.65 -13.94
C PRO A 93 -2.85 2.88 -13.49
N ARG A 94 -2.72 1.81 -12.72
CA ARG A 94 -3.88 1.09 -12.17
C ARG A 94 -4.67 1.95 -11.19
N THR A 95 -4.01 2.63 -10.27
CA THR A 95 -4.66 3.56 -9.32
C THR A 95 -5.23 4.78 -10.05
N ALA A 96 -4.48 5.36 -10.99
CA ALA A 96 -4.93 6.50 -11.78
C ALA A 96 -6.17 6.20 -12.65
N ASN A 97 -6.39 4.93 -12.99
CA ASN A 97 -7.55 4.48 -13.78
C ASN A 97 -8.77 4.13 -12.92
N GLN A 98 -8.67 4.13 -11.59
CA GLN A 98 -9.79 3.85 -10.70
C GLN A 98 -10.64 5.09 -10.41
N CYS A 99 -10.03 6.27 -10.40
CA CYS A 99 -10.73 7.53 -10.22
C CYS A 99 -9.97 8.71 -10.84
N ASN A 100 -10.61 9.87 -10.85
CA ASN A 100 -9.99 11.10 -11.31
C ASN A 100 -9.39 11.87 -10.13
N PHE A 101 -8.09 11.65 -9.88
CA PHE A 101 -7.32 12.47 -8.95
C PHE A 101 -7.00 13.83 -9.55
N SER A 102 -7.23 14.90 -8.79
CA SER A 102 -6.91 16.28 -9.19
C SER A 102 -6.56 17.12 -7.96
N GLY A 103 -6.34 18.42 -8.12
CA GLY A 103 -5.87 19.28 -7.03
C GLY A 103 -4.39 19.11 -6.76
N GLY A 104 -3.99 19.36 -5.51
CA GLY A 104 -2.61 19.25 -5.04
C GLY A 104 -2.28 17.88 -4.42
N TRP A 105 -1.12 17.82 -3.78
CA TRP A 105 -0.65 16.63 -3.06
C TRP A 105 -1.25 16.48 -1.65
N GLY A 106 -2.18 17.37 -1.24
CA GLY A 106 -2.88 17.28 0.03
C GLY A 106 -2.04 17.63 1.27
N TYR A 107 -1.05 18.51 1.14
CA TYR A 107 -0.24 18.97 2.27
C TYR A 107 -0.95 19.96 3.19
N ASP A 108 -1.95 20.62 2.69
CA ASP A 108 -2.83 21.55 3.38
C ASP A 108 -4.18 21.64 2.65
N ALA A 109 -5.14 22.37 3.22
CA ALA A 109 -6.48 22.50 2.66
C ALA A 109 -6.51 23.25 1.31
N ASP A 110 -5.62 24.22 1.12
CA ASP A 110 -5.54 24.99 -0.13
C ASP A 110 -5.01 24.15 -1.30
N HIS A 111 -4.22 23.14 -0.97
CA HIS A 111 -3.63 22.18 -1.91
C HIS A 111 -4.17 20.76 -1.68
N ALA A 112 -5.41 20.65 -1.24
CA ALA A 112 -6.07 19.37 -1.01
C ALA A 112 -6.11 18.52 -2.29
N THR A 113 -5.99 17.21 -2.10
CA THR A 113 -6.23 16.25 -3.17
C THR A 113 -7.73 16.11 -3.38
N ILE A 114 -8.18 16.18 -4.63
CA ILE A 114 -9.58 16.00 -5.00
C ILE A 114 -9.75 14.62 -5.61
N VAL A 115 -10.59 13.80 -5.01
CA VAL A 115 -10.92 12.45 -5.48
C VAL A 115 -12.31 12.51 -6.10
N LYS A 116 -12.41 12.17 -7.39
CA LYS A 116 -13.67 12.22 -8.16
C LYS A 116 -13.95 10.90 -8.82
N GLU A 117 -15.23 10.51 -8.79
CA GLU A 117 -15.70 9.40 -9.60
C GLU A 117 -15.45 9.68 -11.10
N PHE A 118 -15.05 8.66 -11.84
CA PHE A 118 -15.09 8.73 -13.30
C PHE A 118 -16.53 8.68 -13.77
N ASP A 119 -16.75 9.21 -14.98
CA ASP A 119 -18.01 9.02 -15.67
C ASP A 119 -18.35 7.51 -15.70
N PRO A 120 -19.51 7.10 -15.17
CA PRO A 120 -19.93 5.69 -15.14
C PRO A 120 -19.99 5.04 -16.53
N GLU A 121 -20.05 5.82 -17.62
CA GLU A 121 -19.96 5.29 -18.99
C GLU A 121 -18.55 4.81 -19.35
N ILE A 122 -17.51 5.31 -18.65
CA ILE A 122 -16.11 4.92 -18.87
C ILE A 122 -15.73 3.69 -18.05
N ASN A 123 -16.23 3.59 -16.81
CA ASN A 123 -15.95 2.47 -15.89
C ASN A 123 -17.25 1.90 -15.29
N PRO A 124 -18.13 1.27 -16.08
CA PRO A 124 -19.45 0.86 -15.63
C PRO A 124 -19.44 -0.26 -14.58
N ASP A 125 -18.35 -1.00 -14.46
CA ASP A 125 -18.23 -2.19 -13.61
C ASP A 125 -17.50 -1.92 -12.28
N GLU A 126 -16.90 -0.75 -12.11
CA GLU A 126 -16.19 -0.40 -10.86
C GLU A 126 -17.09 0.47 -9.96
N LYS A 127 -17.28 -0.01 -8.72
CA LYS A 127 -17.91 0.81 -7.69
C LYS A 127 -16.90 1.84 -7.20
N PHE A 128 -17.28 3.11 -7.27
CA PHE A 128 -16.52 4.17 -6.67
C PHE A 128 -16.53 4.04 -5.14
N ASP A 129 -15.35 3.96 -4.55
CA ASP A 129 -15.14 3.98 -3.11
C ASP A 129 -14.10 5.06 -2.79
N GLY A 130 -14.58 6.26 -2.47
CA GLY A 130 -13.75 7.43 -2.20
C GLY A 130 -12.76 7.19 -1.07
N VAL A 131 -13.18 6.55 0.01
CA VAL A 131 -12.33 6.28 1.18
C VAL A 131 -11.18 5.33 0.84
N SER A 132 -11.46 4.22 0.16
CA SER A 132 -10.39 3.31 -0.28
C SER A 132 -9.40 3.99 -1.22
N LEU A 133 -9.86 4.93 -2.03
CA LEU A 133 -9.01 5.69 -2.95
C LEU A 133 -8.16 6.75 -2.23
N GLU A 134 -8.63 7.33 -1.14
CA GLU A 134 -7.83 8.19 -0.27
C GLU A 134 -6.64 7.42 0.32
N TYR A 135 -6.88 6.24 0.87
CA TYR A 135 -5.81 5.39 1.40
C TYR A 135 -4.85 4.90 0.30
N ALA A 136 -5.38 4.56 -0.88
CA ALA A 136 -4.52 4.24 -2.02
C ALA A 136 -3.65 5.44 -2.42
N PHE A 137 -4.18 6.65 -2.39
CA PHE A 137 -3.42 7.87 -2.68
C PHE A 137 -2.32 8.12 -1.63
N ILE A 138 -2.63 7.94 -0.34
CA ILE A 138 -1.65 8.06 0.76
C ILE A 138 -0.43 7.16 0.49
N ASP A 139 -0.63 5.87 0.19
CA ASP A 139 0.46 4.95 -0.15
C ASP A 139 1.27 5.46 -1.36
N LYS A 140 0.61 5.97 -2.40
CA LYS A 140 1.31 6.46 -3.59
C LYS A 140 2.10 7.74 -3.32
N ARG A 141 1.55 8.68 -2.53
CA ARG A 141 2.29 9.88 -2.14
C ARG A 141 3.52 9.53 -1.28
N ILE A 142 3.40 8.61 -0.33
CA ILE A 142 4.55 8.14 0.46
C ILE A 142 5.65 7.58 -0.48
N ARG A 143 5.27 6.79 -1.49
CA ARG A 143 6.24 6.26 -2.48
C ARG A 143 6.91 7.35 -3.30
N GLU A 144 6.17 8.37 -3.70
CA GLU A 144 6.74 9.51 -4.38
C GLU A 144 7.74 10.26 -3.49
N GLU A 145 7.37 10.54 -2.24
CA GLU A 145 8.20 11.27 -1.28
C GLU A 145 9.47 10.51 -0.88
N LEU A 146 9.39 9.18 -0.75
CA LEU A 146 10.48 8.36 -0.22
C LEU A 146 11.33 7.68 -1.29
N ILE A 147 10.79 7.46 -2.48
CA ILE A 147 11.45 6.63 -3.49
C ILE A 147 11.65 7.42 -4.80
N PHE A 148 10.55 7.77 -5.49
CA PHE A 148 10.64 8.22 -6.87
C PHE A 148 11.20 9.63 -7.05
N SER A 149 10.90 10.55 -6.12
CA SER A 149 11.44 11.93 -6.16
C SER A 149 12.89 12.04 -5.68
N ARG A 150 13.47 10.95 -5.15
CA ARG A 150 14.81 10.97 -4.55
C ARG A 150 15.88 10.45 -5.48
N PRO A 151 17.09 11.03 -5.41
CA PRO A 151 18.23 10.47 -6.10
C PRO A 151 18.62 9.09 -5.52
N GLU A 152 19.28 8.29 -6.34
CA GLU A 152 19.88 7.03 -5.89
C GLU A 152 20.82 7.25 -4.69
N GLY A 153 20.70 6.40 -3.67
CA GLY A 153 21.46 6.51 -2.42
C GLY A 153 20.80 7.39 -1.34
N GLU A 154 19.72 8.11 -1.66
CA GLU A 154 18.89 8.84 -0.68
C GLU A 154 17.47 8.26 -0.59
N ARG A 155 17.21 7.17 -1.26
CA ARG A 155 15.92 6.48 -1.31
C ARG A 155 15.70 5.62 -0.09
N PHE A 156 14.43 5.30 0.11
CA PHE A 156 13.99 4.30 1.08
C PHE A 156 13.48 3.08 0.31
N GLU A 157 13.83 1.89 0.74
CA GLU A 157 13.44 0.64 0.07
C GLU A 157 12.11 0.12 0.61
N GLU A 158 11.90 0.24 1.92
CA GLU A 158 10.73 -0.30 2.60
C GLU A 158 10.10 0.78 3.49
N PHE A 159 8.79 0.78 3.57
CA PHE A 159 8.05 1.62 4.51
C PHE A 159 6.77 0.94 4.97
N ASP A 160 6.29 1.37 6.11
CA ASP A 160 4.99 1.04 6.69
C ASP A 160 4.27 2.32 7.09
N SER A 161 2.94 2.29 7.13
CA SER A 161 2.14 3.45 7.49
C SER A 161 0.94 3.06 8.34
N CYS A 162 0.66 3.87 9.35
CA CYS A 162 -0.45 3.68 10.28
C CYS A 162 -1.24 4.97 10.41
N THR A 163 -2.55 4.92 10.25
CA THR A 163 -3.43 6.07 10.48
C THR A 163 -3.54 6.34 11.98
N ILE A 164 -3.17 7.55 12.39
CA ILE A 164 -3.26 8.01 13.79
C ILE A 164 -4.61 8.68 14.03
N GLU A 165 -5.06 9.50 13.08
CA GLU A 165 -6.28 10.30 13.18
C GLU A 165 -6.94 10.42 11.82
N GLN A 166 -8.26 10.32 11.79
CA GLN A 166 -9.08 10.71 10.65
C GLN A 166 -10.26 11.55 11.14
N ARG A 167 -10.53 12.65 10.48
CA ARG A 167 -11.64 13.52 10.83
C ARG A 167 -12.20 14.28 9.65
N LEU A 168 -13.51 14.39 9.62
CA LEU A 168 -14.22 15.25 8.70
C LEU A 168 -14.10 16.71 9.16
N MET A 169 -13.77 17.61 8.23
CA MET A 169 -13.64 19.04 8.48
C MET A 169 -14.46 19.83 7.45
N ASP A 170 -15.13 20.87 7.91
CA ASP A 170 -15.69 21.89 7.02
C ASP A 170 -14.69 23.06 6.96
N ILE A 171 -14.15 23.34 5.80
CA ILE A 171 -13.22 24.44 5.58
C ILE A 171 -13.85 25.37 4.55
N GLU A 172 -14.30 26.54 4.99
CA GLU A 172 -14.98 27.55 4.17
C GLU A 172 -16.20 27.02 3.40
N GLY A 173 -16.94 26.06 3.99
CA GLY A 173 -18.13 25.45 3.38
C GLY A 173 -17.80 24.30 2.41
N VAL A 174 -16.55 23.85 2.38
CA VAL A 174 -16.12 22.70 1.57
C VAL A 174 -15.78 21.55 2.51
N PRO A 175 -16.40 20.36 2.34
CA PRO A 175 -16.08 19.20 3.16
C PRO A 175 -14.72 18.62 2.79
N HIS A 176 -13.88 18.41 3.82
CA HIS A 176 -12.58 17.80 3.70
C HIS A 176 -12.47 16.60 4.62
N ASP A 177 -11.85 15.55 4.14
CA ASP A 177 -11.31 14.50 5.02
C ASP A 177 -9.84 14.82 5.34
N TYR A 178 -9.54 14.89 6.64
CA TYR A 178 -8.19 15.07 7.15
C TYR A 178 -7.72 13.74 7.73
N ILE A 179 -6.56 13.28 7.28
CA ILE A 179 -5.96 12.03 7.74
C ILE A 179 -4.53 12.32 8.20
N LEU A 180 -4.22 11.97 9.45
CA LEU A 180 -2.87 11.99 10.02
C LEU A 180 -2.32 10.57 10.03
N VAL A 181 -1.16 10.38 9.41
CA VAL A 181 -0.52 9.08 9.25
C VAL A 181 0.86 9.12 9.90
N GLU A 182 1.20 8.10 10.67
CA GLU A 182 2.58 7.81 11.04
C GLU A 182 3.22 6.93 9.99
N VAL A 183 4.36 7.34 9.48
CA VAL A 183 5.14 6.62 8.47
C VAL A 183 6.44 6.16 9.09
N THR A 184 6.73 4.87 8.99
CA THR A 184 8.03 4.29 9.33
C THR A 184 8.71 3.84 8.04
N ALA A 185 9.96 4.22 7.85
CA ALA A 185 10.68 3.88 6.63
C ALA A 185 12.14 3.49 6.90
N TYR A 186 12.72 2.74 5.97
CA TYR A 186 14.07 2.20 6.07
C TYR A 186 14.89 2.67 4.87
N PRO A 187 16.05 3.35 5.09
CA PRO A 187 16.92 3.76 4.00
C PRO A 187 17.36 2.59 3.15
N GLU A 188 17.45 2.79 1.83
CA GLU A 188 17.68 1.74 0.83
C GLU A 188 18.95 0.94 1.12
N GLN A 189 20.05 1.61 1.46
CA GLN A 189 21.32 0.94 1.70
C GLN A 189 21.26 0.04 2.93
N GLU A 190 20.80 0.58 4.06
CA GLU A 190 20.69 -0.13 5.34
C GLU A 190 19.72 -1.30 5.24
N TRP A 191 18.61 -1.10 4.56
CA TRP A 191 17.63 -2.16 4.32
C TRP A 191 18.22 -3.31 3.50
N ASN A 192 18.92 -3.01 2.42
CA ASN A 192 19.54 -4.01 1.57
C ASN A 192 20.63 -4.78 2.31
N GLU A 193 21.43 -4.11 3.16
CA GLU A 193 22.42 -4.77 4.02
C GLU A 193 21.76 -5.71 5.05
N LEU A 194 20.68 -5.26 5.71
CA LEU A 194 19.92 -6.07 6.67
C LEU A 194 19.29 -7.30 6.01
N LYS A 195 18.73 -7.13 4.82
CA LYS A 195 18.13 -8.20 4.04
C LYS A 195 19.19 -9.23 3.61
N ALA A 196 20.31 -8.78 3.08
CA ALA A 196 21.41 -9.66 2.68
C ALA A 196 22.00 -10.43 3.89
N ASP A 197 22.13 -9.75 5.03
CA ASP A 197 22.57 -10.38 6.30
C ASP A 197 21.56 -11.44 6.75
N TRP A 198 20.27 -11.14 6.75
CA TRP A 198 19.19 -12.08 7.08
C TRP A 198 19.18 -13.31 6.17
N GLU A 199 19.30 -13.12 4.86
CA GLU A 199 19.31 -14.20 3.88
C GLU A 199 20.56 -15.06 4.00
N SER A 200 21.73 -14.46 4.23
CA SER A 200 23.02 -15.18 4.35
C SER A 200 23.09 -16.11 5.57
N HIS A 201 22.29 -15.83 6.60
CA HIS A 201 22.21 -16.63 7.84
C HIS A 201 20.97 -17.54 7.90
N ASP A 202 20.36 -17.89 6.76
CA ASP A 202 19.14 -18.70 6.68
C ASP A 202 18.02 -18.21 7.63
N CYS A 203 17.80 -16.88 7.62
CA CYS A 203 16.84 -16.20 8.47
C CYS A 203 17.06 -16.37 9.98
N TYR A 204 18.31 -16.68 10.37
CA TYR A 204 18.71 -16.90 11.77
C TYR A 204 17.87 -17.98 12.49
N LYS A 205 17.45 -19.05 11.77
CA LYS A 205 16.58 -20.11 12.30
C LYS A 205 17.14 -20.77 13.57
N ASP A 206 18.45 -21.00 13.59
CA ASP A 206 19.15 -21.66 14.68
C ASP A 206 20.05 -20.72 15.50
N ASP A 207 20.00 -19.39 15.24
CA ASP A 207 20.78 -18.36 15.92
C ASP A 207 19.90 -17.22 16.46
N PRO A 208 19.31 -17.40 17.64
CA PRO A 208 18.45 -16.36 18.23
C PRO A 208 19.21 -15.08 18.60
N GLU A 209 20.50 -15.14 18.95
CA GLU A 209 21.32 -13.97 19.27
C GLU A 209 21.60 -13.15 18.01
N GLY A 210 21.95 -13.79 16.90
CA GLY A 210 22.12 -13.14 15.61
C GLY A 210 20.82 -12.50 15.11
N ARG A 211 19.69 -13.18 15.29
CA ARG A 211 18.36 -12.62 14.98
C ARG A 211 18.06 -11.37 15.78
N GLU A 212 18.30 -11.38 17.08
CA GLU A 212 18.08 -10.21 17.94
C GLU A 212 18.98 -9.04 17.53
N ALA A 213 20.25 -9.31 17.20
CA ALA A 213 21.18 -8.29 16.73
C ALA A 213 20.75 -7.68 15.38
N ASN A 214 20.27 -8.50 14.42
CA ASN A 214 19.75 -8.00 13.15
C ASN A 214 18.50 -7.13 13.35
N LEU A 215 17.55 -7.56 14.20
CA LEU A 215 16.37 -6.79 14.54
C LEU A 215 16.70 -5.46 15.26
N ALA A 216 17.70 -5.47 16.14
CA ALA A 216 18.17 -4.25 16.80
C ALA A 216 18.78 -3.25 15.79
N ARG A 217 19.55 -3.74 14.79
CA ARG A 217 20.05 -2.89 13.70
C ARG A 217 18.90 -2.33 12.85
N LYS A 218 17.89 -3.14 12.54
CA LYS A 218 16.68 -2.70 11.82
C LYS A 218 15.99 -1.56 12.58
N GLU A 219 15.79 -1.72 13.89
CA GLU A 219 15.18 -0.70 14.74
C GLU A 219 16.02 0.59 14.80
N ALA A 220 17.34 0.47 14.81
CA ALA A 220 18.26 1.61 14.90
C ALA A 220 18.35 2.44 13.59
N CYS A 221 18.10 1.86 12.43
CA CYS A 221 18.17 2.56 11.14
C CYS A 221 16.83 3.11 10.67
N LYS A 222 15.72 2.72 11.30
CA LYS A 222 14.41 3.22 10.90
C LYS A 222 14.26 4.71 11.17
N ILE A 223 13.53 5.37 10.32
CA ILE A 223 12.99 6.70 10.56
C ILE A 223 11.48 6.61 10.79
N THR A 224 10.94 7.49 11.60
CA THR A 224 9.50 7.60 11.83
C THR A 224 9.11 9.06 11.82
N TYR A 225 8.05 9.42 11.08
CA TYR A 225 7.53 10.78 11.00
C TYR A 225 6.02 10.77 10.83
N GLN A 226 5.38 11.92 11.09
CA GLN A 226 3.95 12.10 10.85
C GLN A 226 3.73 12.91 9.59
N ALA A 227 2.73 12.50 8.80
CA ALA A 227 2.33 13.14 7.56
C ALA A 227 0.84 13.45 7.58
N GLU A 228 0.49 14.68 7.21
CA GLU A 228 -0.87 15.15 7.09
C GLU A 228 -1.35 15.02 5.64
N TYR A 229 -2.63 14.65 5.49
CA TYR A 229 -3.32 14.53 4.22
C TYR A 229 -4.66 15.26 4.28
N TYR A 230 -4.91 16.09 3.28
CA TYR A 230 -6.18 16.80 3.11
C TYR A 230 -6.83 16.38 1.80
N PHE A 231 -8.01 15.82 1.89
CA PHE A 231 -8.83 15.44 0.74
C PHE A 231 -10.08 16.31 0.66
N ASN A 232 -10.30 16.93 -0.50
CA ASN A 232 -11.57 17.55 -0.77
C ASN A 232 -12.55 16.48 -1.27
N ILE A 233 -13.59 16.23 -0.48
CA ILE A 233 -14.55 15.15 -0.68
C ILE A 233 -15.93 15.65 -1.14
N SER A 234 -16.03 16.89 -1.61
CA SER A 234 -17.31 17.51 -2.00
C SER A 234 -18.07 16.77 -3.10
N ASP A 235 -17.41 15.92 -3.87
CA ASP A 235 -18.04 15.18 -4.95
C ASP A 235 -18.73 13.88 -4.48
N PHE A 236 -18.45 13.38 -3.26
CA PHE A 236 -19.04 12.14 -2.76
C PHE A 236 -19.45 12.17 -1.28
N PHE A 237 -19.48 13.37 -0.68
CA PHE A 237 -19.95 13.59 0.69
C PHE A 237 -21.42 13.96 0.76
#